data_ab9edca519413c0f675fb3f6e2433342
#
_entry.id   ab9edca519413c0f675fb3f6e2433342
#
_cell.length_a   1.000
_cell.length_b   1.000
_cell.length_c   1.000
_cell.angle_alpha   90.00
_cell.angle_beta   90.00
_cell.angle_gamma   90.00
#
_symmetry.space_group_name_H-M   'P 1'
#
loop_
_entity.id
_entity.type
_entity.pdbx_description
1 polymer ?
#
loop_
_entity_poly.entity_id
_entity_poly.type
_entity_poly.pdbx_seq_one_letter_code
_entity_poly.pdbx_strand_id
1 'polypeptide(L)'
;MSFSVSVEKSSFEYCGRGLNGIFSNKTNLFNPRFLKMFFDIIKFYKKCDNIKKIDQETTLGDYLRKENLSKEFINFHLIPMVSAIWSMPPSAASQMPLRFFLKFFQNHGLFKLKNRPQWYTVSNRSRTYVQNIISKISGEHFKNYPIKKIKTKTTGIDLYYGGESEYFGYDKVVLATHADEALSIIDNPTDQEKNVLSNYKYKENIAYIHIDDQAMPKNKKAWCSWNSSMKKDEIEKNSITYWLNLLQNLKCDENIFLTLNPYFKIDERKILKKVRFTHPYFDQSALNFQSQLTNLQNKRNILYCGSYFGYGFHEDGIKSSIEMLKTLND
;
A
#
# COMPACT_ATOMS: atom_id res chain seq x y z
N MET A 1 -12.26 9.50 -1.24
CA MET A 1 -12.10 8.05 -0.94
C MET A 1 -13.18 7.64 0.04
N SER A 2 -13.79 6.49 -0.18
CA SER A 2 -14.78 5.90 0.72
C SER A 2 -14.41 4.43 1.01
N PHE A 3 -14.70 3.99 2.23
CA PHE A 3 -14.34 2.66 2.70
C PHE A 3 -15.57 1.96 3.29
N SER A 4 -15.76 0.70 2.95
CA SER A 4 -16.82 -0.14 3.52
C SER A 4 -16.25 -1.43 4.10
N VAL A 5 -17.02 -2.00 5.01
CA VAL A 5 -16.74 -3.31 5.60
C VAL A 5 -17.99 -4.16 5.53
N SER A 6 -17.81 -5.42 5.14
CA SER A 6 -18.83 -6.46 5.13
C SER A 6 -18.28 -7.71 5.80
N VAL A 7 -18.97 -8.18 6.86
CA VAL A 7 -18.58 -9.38 7.59
C VAL A 7 -19.57 -10.49 7.24
N GLU A 8 -19.07 -11.57 6.64
CA GLU A 8 -19.89 -12.69 6.20
C GLU A 8 -20.73 -13.29 7.34
N LYS A 9 -21.98 -13.63 7.02
CA LYS A 9 -22.93 -14.20 8.01
C LYS A 9 -23.15 -13.33 9.25
N SER A 10 -23.04 -12.01 9.10
CA SER A 10 -23.31 -11.06 10.18
C SER A 10 -24.10 -9.85 9.67
N SER A 11 -24.62 -9.04 10.61
CA SER A 11 -25.24 -7.75 10.29
C SER A 11 -24.22 -6.62 10.09
N PHE A 12 -22.93 -6.87 10.32
CA PHE A 12 -21.87 -5.87 10.18
C PHE A 12 -21.59 -5.61 8.70
N GLU A 13 -22.41 -4.74 8.13
CA GLU A 13 -22.22 -4.21 6.80
C GLU A 13 -22.48 -2.70 6.85
N TYR A 14 -21.46 -1.90 6.52
CA TYR A 14 -21.55 -0.45 6.61
C TYR A 14 -20.47 0.23 5.76
N CYS A 15 -20.63 1.52 5.53
CA CYS A 15 -19.61 2.34 4.89
C CYS A 15 -19.47 3.73 5.53
N GLY A 16 -18.30 4.35 5.33
CA GLY A 16 -17.97 5.66 5.88
C GLY A 16 -18.57 6.86 5.13
N ARG A 17 -19.65 6.70 4.35
CA ARG A 17 -20.31 7.76 3.56
C ARG A 17 -21.44 8.42 4.34
N GLY A 18 -21.11 9.03 5.50
CA GLY A 18 -22.11 9.67 6.37
C GLY A 18 -23.01 8.68 7.12
N LEU A 19 -24.01 9.19 7.82
CA LEU A 19 -24.90 8.37 8.65
C LEU A 19 -25.69 7.34 7.83
N ASN A 20 -26.12 7.67 6.63
CA ASN A 20 -26.84 6.74 5.74
C ASN A 20 -25.94 5.55 5.31
N GLY A 21 -24.65 5.76 5.17
CA GLY A 21 -23.71 4.68 4.89
C GLY A 21 -23.40 3.83 6.12
N ILE A 22 -23.19 4.47 7.27
CA ILE A 22 -22.92 3.79 8.53
C ILE A 22 -24.09 2.88 8.91
N PHE A 23 -25.31 3.35 8.73
CA PHE A 23 -26.55 2.61 8.99
C PHE A 23 -27.20 2.09 7.69
N SER A 24 -26.39 1.75 6.68
CA SER A 24 -26.88 1.11 5.43
C SER A 24 -27.67 -0.16 5.72
N ASN A 25 -27.26 -0.94 6.72
CA ASN A 25 -28.09 -1.96 7.34
C ASN A 25 -28.77 -1.38 8.59
N LYS A 26 -30.09 -1.17 8.50
CA LYS A 26 -30.88 -0.55 9.59
C LYS A 26 -30.84 -1.35 10.90
N THR A 27 -30.61 -2.67 10.86
CA THR A 27 -30.49 -3.50 12.07
C THR A 27 -29.32 -3.07 12.96
N ASN A 28 -28.31 -2.41 12.38
CA ASN A 28 -27.15 -1.89 13.10
C ASN A 28 -27.53 -0.78 14.11
N LEU A 29 -28.65 -0.09 13.92
CA LEU A 29 -29.19 0.89 14.87
C LEU A 29 -29.53 0.27 16.23
N PHE A 30 -29.90 -1.00 16.24
CA PHE A 30 -30.31 -1.74 17.46
C PHE A 30 -29.24 -2.76 17.89
N ASN A 31 -28.06 -2.77 17.25
CA ASN A 31 -26.99 -3.68 17.58
C ASN A 31 -25.99 -3.00 18.55
N PRO A 32 -25.98 -3.34 19.86
CA PRO A 32 -25.12 -2.67 20.83
C PRO A 32 -23.62 -2.83 20.53
N ARG A 33 -23.21 -3.96 19.92
CA ARG A 33 -21.82 -4.18 19.52
C ARG A 33 -21.41 -3.24 18.39
N PHE A 34 -22.32 -3.01 17.42
CA PHE A 34 -22.10 -2.06 16.33
C PHE A 34 -22.04 -0.61 16.85
N LEU A 35 -22.96 -0.24 17.74
CA LEU A 35 -22.97 1.08 18.35
C LEU A 35 -21.68 1.34 19.15
N LYS A 36 -21.22 0.35 19.93
CA LYS A 36 -19.95 0.45 20.65
C LYS A 36 -18.77 0.68 19.68
N MET A 37 -18.69 -0.09 18.59
CA MET A 37 -17.70 0.12 17.53
C MET A 37 -17.76 1.56 16.99
N PHE A 38 -18.94 2.07 16.70
CA PHE A 38 -19.14 3.42 16.19
C PHE A 38 -18.61 4.49 17.15
N PHE A 39 -18.90 4.39 18.45
CA PHE A 39 -18.37 5.30 19.45
C PHE A 39 -16.85 5.16 19.62
N ASP A 40 -16.32 3.96 19.53
CA ASP A 40 -14.87 3.71 19.57
C ASP A 40 -14.15 4.34 18.38
N ILE A 41 -14.74 4.36 17.17
CA ILE A 41 -14.20 5.08 16.02
C ILE A 41 -14.05 6.57 16.35
N ILE A 42 -15.10 7.19 16.90
CA ILE A 42 -15.07 8.62 17.24
C ILE A 42 -14.01 8.91 18.32
N LYS A 43 -14.00 8.10 19.38
CA LYS A 43 -13.05 8.21 20.48
C LYS A 43 -11.61 8.09 20.00
N PHE A 44 -11.31 7.04 19.24
CA PHE A 44 -9.99 6.74 18.74
C PHE A 44 -9.50 7.84 17.78
N TYR A 45 -10.32 8.27 16.82
CA TYR A 45 -9.96 9.29 15.86
C TYR A 45 -9.64 10.64 16.53
N LYS A 46 -10.48 11.09 17.47
CA LYS A 46 -10.23 12.32 18.25
C LYS A 46 -8.94 12.24 19.06
N LYS A 47 -8.65 11.07 19.66
CA LYS A 47 -7.44 10.84 20.45
C LYS A 47 -6.20 10.86 19.54
N CYS A 48 -6.22 10.10 18.45
CA CYS A 48 -5.07 9.91 17.58
C CYS A 48 -4.71 11.15 16.73
N ASP A 49 -5.68 11.99 16.40
CA ASP A 49 -5.42 13.25 15.67
C ASP A 49 -4.54 14.22 16.48
N ASN A 50 -4.53 14.09 17.81
CA ASN A 50 -3.80 14.96 18.73
C ASN A 50 -2.53 14.35 19.34
N ILE A 51 -2.19 13.10 19.04
CA ILE A 51 -1.00 12.46 19.59
C ILE A 51 0.27 13.07 18.95
N LYS A 52 1.12 13.71 19.78
CA LYS A 52 2.37 14.33 19.33
C LYS A 52 3.62 13.53 19.69
N LYS A 53 3.59 12.75 20.77
CA LYS A 53 4.73 11.96 21.26
C LYS A 53 4.35 10.49 21.35
N ILE A 54 5.14 9.64 20.74
CA ILE A 54 4.95 8.19 20.71
C ILE A 54 6.32 7.55 20.88
N ASP A 55 6.35 6.51 21.69
CA ASP A 55 7.51 5.64 21.79
C ASP A 55 7.82 5.00 20.45
N GLN A 56 9.10 4.95 20.09
CA GLN A 56 9.56 4.50 18.79
C GLN A 56 9.26 3.03 18.54
N GLU A 57 9.28 2.21 19.59
CA GLU A 57 9.15 0.74 19.49
C GLU A 57 7.69 0.25 19.59
N THR A 58 6.74 1.14 19.90
CA THR A 58 5.33 0.75 20.05
C THR A 58 4.70 0.38 18.71
N THR A 59 4.13 -0.83 18.60
CA THR A 59 3.34 -1.24 17.43
C THR A 59 1.88 -0.77 17.56
N LEU A 60 1.16 -0.77 16.43
CA LEU A 60 -0.29 -0.52 16.43
C LEU A 60 -1.03 -1.53 17.32
N GLY A 61 -0.67 -2.81 17.25
CA GLY A 61 -1.26 -3.87 18.07
C GLY A 61 -1.01 -3.67 19.57
N ASP A 62 0.21 -3.26 19.97
CA ASP A 62 0.54 -2.94 21.37
C ASP A 62 -0.33 -1.81 21.91
N TYR A 63 -0.45 -0.75 21.10
CA TYR A 63 -1.28 0.39 21.47
C TYR A 63 -2.76 -0.01 21.62
N LEU A 64 -3.30 -0.76 20.66
CA LEU A 64 -4.69 -1.21 20.69
C LEU A 64 -4.99 -2.14 21.87
N ARG A 65 -4.03 -2.97 22.31
CA ARG A 65 -4.19 -3.80 23.53
C ARG A 65 -4.29 -2.98 24.82
N LYS A 66 -3.56 -1.84 24.88
CA LYS A 66 -3.61 -0.94 26.04
C LYS A 66 -4.87 -0.07 26.06
N GLU A 67 -5.50 0.14 24.91
CA GLU A 67 -6.73 0.93 24.81
C GLU A 67 -7.95 0.04 25.07
N ASN A 68 -8.89 0.54 25.87
CA ASN A 68 -10.15 -0.15 26.10
C ASN A 68 -11.12 0.06 24.92
N LEU A 69 -10.84 -0.60 23.80
CA LEU A 69 -11.61 -0.53 22.57
C LEU A 69 -12.27 -1.86 22.26
N SER A 70 -13.42 -1.84 21.60
CA SER A 70 -14.14 -3.06 21.22
C SER A 70 -13.37 -3.88 20.19
N LYS A 71 -13.55 -5.20 20.27
CA LYS A 71 -13.02 -6.12 19.26
C LYS A 71 -13.58 -5.80 17.87
N GLU A 72 -14.82 -5.36 17.80
CA GLU A 72 -15.48 -4.94 16.56
C GLU A 72 -14.79 -3.73 15.94
N PHE A 73 -14.38 -2.74 16.74
CA PHE A 73 -13.60 -1.60 16.24
C PHE A 73 -12.25 -2.05 15.67
N ILE A 74 -11.53 -2.88 16.41
CA ILE A 74 -10.21 -3.36 15.99
C ILE A 74 -10.35 -4.21 14.73
N ASN A 75 -11.21 -5.23 14.76
CA ASN A 75 -11.25 -6.28 13.75
C ASN A 75 -12.12 -5.94 12.54
N PHE A 76 -13.13 -5.09 12.70
CA PHE A 76 -14.10 -4.77 11.64
C PHE A 76 -14.05 -3.31 11.18
N HIS A 77 -13.08 -2.52 11.68
CA HIS A 77 -12.88 -1.16 11.20
C HIS A 77 -11.41 -0.83 10.98
N LEU A 78 -10.60 -0.81 12.04
CA LEU A 78 -9.25 -0.26 11.97
C LEU A 78 -8.29 -1.17 11.20
N ILE A 79 -8.15 -2.41 11.61
CA ILE A 79 -7.23 -3.36 10.96
C ILE A 79 -7.57 -3.60 9.50
N PRO A 80 -8.86 -3.80 9.10
CA PRO A 80 -9.22 -3.89 7.69
C PRO A 80 -8.87 -2.66 6.87
N MET A 81 -8.99 -1.46 7.44
CA MET A 81 -8.62 -0.22 6.77
C MET A 81 -7.10 -0.11 6.56
N VAL A 82 -6.30 -0.45 7.57
CA VAL A 82 -4.83 -0.51 7.47
C VAL A 82 -4.41 -1.55 6.44
N SER A 83 -5.00 -2.74 6.50
CA SER A 83 -4.77 -3.82 5.53
C SER A 83 -5.08 -3.38 4.09
N ALA A 84 -6.17 -2.61 3.90
CA ALA A 84 -6.55 -2.11 2.59
C ALA A 84 -5.55 -1.07 2.04
N ILE A 85 -5.04 -0.19 2.90
CA ILE A 85 -4.12 0.89 2.49
C ILE A 85 -2.78 0.32 2.01
N TRP A 86 -2.22 -0.68 2.71
CA TRP A 86 -0.90 -1.24 2.40
C TRP A 86 -0.94 -2.64 1.79
N SER A 87 -2.13 -3.15 1.43
CA SER A 87 -2.30 -4.49 0.81
C SER A 87 -1.64 -5.61 1.63
N MET A 88 -1.76 -5.54 2.97
CA MET A 88 -1.13 -6.46 3.91
C MET A 88 -2.17 -7.27 4.69
N PRO A 89 -1.81 -8.46 5.23
CA PRO A 89 -2.72 -9.23 6.08
C PRO A 89 -2.92 -8.55 7.43
N PRO A 90 -4.04 -8.83 8.13
CA PRO A 90 -4.37 -8.28 9.44
C PRO A 90 -3.26 -8.44 10.50
N SER A 91 -2.60 -9.58 10.53
CA SER A 91 -1.46 -9.84 11.44
C SER A 91 -0.31 -8.86 11.20
N ALA A 92 0.07 -8.61 9.95
CA ALA A 92 1.12 -7.64 9.61
C ALA A 92 0.68 -6.19 9.92
N ALA A 93 -0.60 -5.86 9.70
CA ALA A 93 -1.14 -4.55 10.05
C ALA A 93 -1.01 -4.25 11.55
N SER A 94 -1.17 -5.26 12.41
CA SER A 94 -0.99 -5.12 13.86
C SER A 94 0.47 -4.89 14.28
N GLN A 95 1.43 -5.39 13.50
CA GLN A 95 2.87 -5.20 13.75
C GLN A 95 3.41 -3.86 13.21
N MET A 96 2.58 -3.09 12.50
CA MET A 96 2.98 -1.79 11.97
C MET A 96 3.39 -0.86 13.12
N PRO A 97 4.52 -0.11 13.00
CA PRO A 97 4.91 0.89 13.99
C PRO A 97 3.84 1.97 14.15
N LEU A 98 3.43 2.22 15.38
CA LEU A 98 2.35 3.15 15.68
C LEU A 98 2.61 4.56 15.13
N ARG A 99 3.84 5.05 15.24
CA ARG A 99 4.19 6.40 14.75
C ARG A 99 4.03 6.52 13.23
N PHE A 100 4.34 5.45 12.47
CA PHE A 100 4.21 5.41 11.01
C PHE A 100 2.73 5.48 10.61
N PHE A 101 1.92 4.64 11.24
CA PHE A 101 0.46 4.65 11.08
C PHE A 101 -0.14 6.03 11.39
N LEU A 102 0.16 6.60 12.57
CA LEU A 102 -0.44 7.86 12.99
C LEU A 102 -0.03 9.02 12.09
N LYS A 103 1.25 9.13 11.73
CA LYS A 103 1.74 10.19 10.86
C LYS A 103 1.11 10.12 9.47
N PHE A 104 0.95 8.91 8.92
CA PHE A 104 0.25 8.72 7.65
C PHE A 104 -1.21 9.17 7.73
N PHE A 105 -1.94 8.70 8.75
CA PHE A 105 -3.35 9.04 8.93
C PHE A 105 -3.57 10.53 9.18
N GLN A 106 -2.70 11.18 9.97
CA GLN A 106 -2.73 12.62 10.21
C GLN A 106 -2.46 13.41 8.91
N ASN A 107 -1.42 13.06 8.16
CA ASN A 107 -1.04 13.73 6.91
C ASN A 107 -2.16 13.66 5.87
N HIS A 108 -2.90 12.55 5.83
CA HIS A 108 -4.00 12.33 4.88
C HIS A 108 -5.37 12.74 5.42
N GLY A 109 -5.44 13.31 6.65
CA GLY A 109 -6.68 13.71 7.28
C GLY A 109 -7.67 12.56 7.50
N LEU A 110 -7.18 11.32 7.67
CA LEU A 110 -8.02 10.13 7.80
C LEU A 110 -8.72 10.06 9.16
N PHE A 111 -8.18 10.73 10.19
CA PHE A 111 -8.82 10.87 11.50
C PHE A 111 -9.92 11.94 11.52
N LYS A 112 -10.02 12.80 10.51
CA LYS A 112 -11.03 13.84 10.46
C LYS A 112 -12.42 13.25 10.21
N LEU A 113 -13.37 13.60 11.09
CA LEU A 113 -14.78 13.19 10.95
C LEU A 113 -15.55 14.13 10.02
N LYS A 114 -15.13 15.40 9.94
CA LYS A 114 -15.66 16.46 9.07
C LYS A 114 -14.52 17.12 8.30
N ASN A 115 -14.85 17.83 7.22
CA ASN A 115 -13.87 18.57 6.41
C ASN A 115 -12.69 17.68 5.96
N ARG A 116 -12.98 16.47 5.52
CA ARG A 116 -11.98 15.57 4.94
C ARG A 116 -11.44 16.15 3.64
N PRO A 117 -10.14 15.97 3.34
CA PRO A 117 -9.56 16.44 2.09
C PRO A 117 -10.29 15.81 0.89
N GLN A 118 -10.46 16.58 -0.19
CA GLN A 118 -10.96 16.05 -1.45
C GLN A 118 -9.88 15.16 -2.07
N TRP A 119 -10.25 13.96 -2.44
CA TRP A 119 -9.37 13.03 -3.15
C TRP A 119 -9.52 13.24 -4.65
N TYR A 120 -8.38 13.15 -5.33
CA TYR A 120 -8.28 13.25 -6.78
C TYR A 120 -7.58 12.04 -7.35
N THR A 121 -7.82 11.73 -8.61
CA THR A 121 -7.08 10.77 -9.39
C THR A 121 -6.65 11.41 -10.71
N VAL A 122 -5.56 10.91 -11.29
CA VAL A 122 -5.09 11.43 -12.58
C VAL A 122 -6.09 11.05 -13.68
N SER A 123 -6.54 12.02 -14.44
CA SER A 123 -7.38 11.77 -15.61
C SER A 123 -6.67 10.80 -16.57
N ASN A 124 -7.39 9.81 -17.06
CA ASN A 124 -6.84 8.72 -17.88
C ASN A 124 -5.75 7.89 -17.16
N ARG A 125 -5.72 7.90 -15.82
CA ARG A 125 -4.88 7.08 -14.93
C ARG A 125 -3.40 7.45 -14.95
N SER A 126 -2.63 6.74 -14.13
CA SER A 126 -1.18 6.96 -13.96
C SER A 126 -0.38 6.81 -15.25
N ARG A 127 -0.86 6.02 -16.20
CA ARG A 127 -0.22 5.86 -17.52
C ARG A 127 0.02 7.20 -18.22
N THR A 128 -0.89 8.18 -18.07
CA THR A 128 -0.79 9.48 -18.71
C THR A 128 0.46 10.25 -18.26
N TYR A 129 0.68 10.38 -16.96
CA TYR A 129 1.88 11.10 -16.50
C TYR A 129 3.16 10.32 -16.76
N VAL A 130 3.12 8.98 -16.68
CA VAL A 130 4.28 8.14 -17.03
C VAL A 130 4.67 8.34 -18.49
N GLN A 131 3.71 8.31 -19.42
CA GLN A 131 3.96 8.56 -20.83
C GLN A 131 4.52 9.98 -21.09
N ASN A 132 3.97 10.99 -20.40
CA ASN A 132 4.44 12.37 -20.49
C ASN A 132 5.88 12.53 -19.98
N ILE A 133 6.26 11.80 -18.93
CA ILE A 133 7.64 11.80 -18.45
C ILE A 133 8.56 11.11 -19.48
N ILE A 134 8.20 9.91 -19.92
CA ILE A 134 8.99 9.13 -20.88
C ILE A 134 9.23 9.93 -22.17
N SER A 135 8.21 10.63 -22.69
CA SER A 135 8.33 11.42 -23.91
C SER A 135 9.31 12.60 -23.82
N LYS A 136 9.72 12.98 -22.61
CA LYS A 136 10.68 14.06 -22.36
C LYS A 136 12.11 13.56 -22.10
N ILE A 137 12.29 12.26 -21.96
CA ILE A 137 13.61 11.66 -21.76
C ILE A 137 14.26 11.49 -23.12
N SER A 138 15.45 12.08 -23.30
CA SER A 138 16.23 12.01 -24.56
C SER A 138 17.03 10.71 -24.70
N GLY A 139 17.15 9.92 -23.62
CA GLY A 139 17.87 8.64 -23.62
C GLY A 139 17.10 7.49 -24.26
N GLU A 140 17.78 6.39 -24.49
CA GLU A 140 17.19 5.16 -25.02
C GLU A 140 16.30 4.46 -24.00
N HIS A 141 15.25 3.80 -24.46
CA HIS A 141 14.28 3.07 -23.66
C HIS A 141 14.24 1.59 -24.03
N PHE A 142 14.81 0.76 -23.20
CA PHE A 142 14.81 -0.68 -23.38
C PHE A 142 13.64 -1.32 -22.60
N LYS A 143 12.74 -1.98 -23.33
CA LYS A 143 11.66 -2.80 -22.74
C LYS A 143 12.00 -4.26 -22.91
N ASN A 144 11.59 -5.08 -21.95
CA ASN A 144 11.87 -6.53 -21.94
C ASN A 144 13.37 -6.87 -21.83
N TYR A 145 14.13 -5.98 -21.20
CA TYR A 145 15.54 -6.18 -20.86
C TYR A 145 15.69 -6.28 -19.33
N PRO A 146 15.35 -7.41 -18.72
CA PRO A 146 15.50 -7.57 -17.28
C PRO A 146 16.99 -7.62 -16.92
N ILE A 147 17.46 -6.65 -16.16
CA ILE A 147 18.82 -6.67 -15.62
C ILE A 147 18.91 -7.77 -14.55
N LYS A 148 19.86 -8.67 -14.75
CA LYS A 148 20.06 -9.84 -13.89
C LYS A 148 21.22 -9.66 -12.93
N LYS A 149 22.20 -8.85 -13.27
CA LYS A 149 23.39 -8.62 -12.45
C LYS A 149 23.98 -7.24 -12.73
N ILE A 150 24.49 -6.62 -11.67
CA ILE A 150 25.21 -5.34 -11.71
C ILE A 150 26.60 -5.59 -11.12
N LYS A 151 27.62 -5.32 -11.91
CA LYS A 151 29.01 -5.44 -11.49
C LYS A 151 29.68 -4.08 -11.46
N THR A 152 30.11 -3.65 -10.28
CA THR A 152 30.87 -2.39 -10.14
C THR A 152 32.32 -2.58 -10.52
N LYS A 153 32.90 -1.58 -11.19
CA LYS A 153 34.30 -1.49 -11.58
C LYS A 153 34.95 -0.28 -10.91
N THR A 154 36.26 -0.13 -11.07
CA THR A 154 37.00 1.06 -10.64
C THR A 154 36.45 2.32 -11.32
N THR A 155 36.13 2.21 -12.60
CA THR A 155 35.48 3.25 -13.40
C THR A 155 34.20 2.71 -14.00
N GLY A 156 33.03 3.10 -13.46
CA GLY A 156 31.73 2.71 -13.99
C GLY A 156 31.16 1.37 -13.52
N ILE A 157 30.13 0.93 -14.22
CA ILE A 157 29.29 -0.22 -13.86
C ILE A 157 28.91 -0.98 -15.14
N ASP A 158 28.92 -2.30 -15.06
CA ASP A 158 28.34 -3.18 -16.07
C ASP A 158 26.97 -3.69 -15.66
N LEU A 159 25.99 -3.56 -16.55
CA LEU A 159 24.64 -4.09 -16.41
C LEU A 159 24.46 -5.32 -17.29
N TYR A 160 24.29 -6.48 -16.69
CA TYR A 160 24.10 -7.76 -17.39
C TYR A 160 22.61 -8.04 -17.59
N TYR A 161 22.19 -8.28 -18.82
CA TYR A 161 20.80 -8.58 -19.21
C TYR A 161 20.63 -10.01 -19.77
N GLY A 162 21.72 -10.66 -20.13
CA GLY A 162 21.77 -12.01 -20.68
C GLY A 162 22.78 -12.91 -19.95
N GLY A 163 23.65 -13.54 -20.70
CA GLY A 163 24.80 -14.31 -20.19
C GLY A 163 25.93 -13.40 -19.69
N GLU A 164 27.05 -13.98 -19.27
CA GLU A 164 28.19 -13.24 -18.70
C GLU A 164 28.90 -12.30 -19.71
N SER A 165 28.67 -12.49 -21.00
CA SER A 165 29.23 -11.65 -22.09
C SER A 165 28.25 -10.57 -22.60
N GLU A 166 26.99 -10.59 -22.13
CA GLU A 166 25.96 -9.66 -22.61
C GLU A 166 25.71 -8.57 -21.60
N TYR A 167 26.42 -7.46 -21.70
CA TYR A 167 26.31 -6.33 -20.78
C TYR A 167 26.49 -4.98 -21.49
N PHE A 168 25.97 -3.93 -20.83
CA PHE A 168 26.21 -2.53 -21.16
C PHE A 168 27.04 -1.87 -20.06
N GLY A 169 28.03 -1.07 -20.45
CA GLY A 169 28.84 -0.28 -19.52
C GLY A 169 28.26 1.13 -19.34
N TYR A 170 28.20 1.60 -18.11
CA TYR A 170 27.72 2.92 -17.72
C TYR A 170 28.61 3.55 -16.64
N ASP A 171 28.59 4.89 -16.53
CA ASP A 171 29.28 5.59 -15.45
C ASP A 171 28.59 5.39 -14.11
N LYS A 172 27.25 5.44 -14.10
CA LYS A 172 26.41 5.31 -12.92
C LYS A 172 25.12 4.53 -13.23
N VAL A 173 24.54 3.92 -12.20
CA VAL A 173 23.23 3.27 -12.28
C VAL A 173 22.29 3.78 -11.20
N VAL A 174 21.03 3.97 -11.55
CA VAL A 174 19.95 4.25 -10.61
C VAL A 174 19.07 3.01 -10.50
N LEU A 175 18.95 2.45 -9.30
CA LEU A 175 18.08 1.34 -9.00
C LEU A 175 16.74 1.88 -8.51
N ALA A 176 15.74 1.85 -9.37
CA ALA A 176 14.36 2.24 -9.10
C ALA A 176 13.43 1.01 -8.98
N THR A 177 13.98 -0.11 -8.54
CA THR A 177 13.30 -1.39 -8.30
C THR A 177 12.86 -1.51 -6.84
N HIS A 178 12.29 -2.65 -6.44
CA HIS A 178 12.16 -2.99 -5.03
C HIS A 178 13.53 -3.12 -4.34
N ALA A 179 13.59 -2.91 -3.03
CA ALA A 179 14.85 -2.97 -2.29
C ALA A 179 15.45 -4.38 -2.30
N ASP A 180 14.64 -5.43 -2.18
CA ASP A 180 15.06 -6.83 -2.27
C ASP A 180 15.54 -7.20 -3.67
N GLU A 181 14.86 -6.73 -4.72
CA GLU A 181 15.28 -6.89 -6.11
C GLU A 181 16.61 -6.16 -6.36
N ALA A 182 16.75 -4.91 -5.90
CA ALA A 182 18.01 -4.17 -5.98
C ALA A 182 19.16 -4.96 -5.35
N LEU A 183 18.95 -5.48 -4.14
CA LEU A 183 19.97 -6.28 -3.46
C LEU A 183 20.33 -7.57 -4.23
N SER A 184 19.33 -8.22 -4.82
CA SER A 184 19.49 -9.50 -5.51
C SER A 184 20.32 -9.42 -6.78
N ILE A 185 20.33 -8.26 -7.45
CA ILE A 185 21.04 -8.07 -8.72
C ILE A 185 22.44 -7.44 -8.57
N ILE A 186 22.78 -6.92 -7.38
CA ILE A 186 24.12 -6.36 -7.12
C ILE A 186 25.13 -7.53 -6.91
N ASP A 187 26.13 -7.60 -7.78
CA ASP A 187 27.25 -8.52 -7.59
C ASP A 187 28.14 -8.02 -6.45
N ASN A 188 28.41 -8.89 -5.47
CA ASN A 188 29.20 -8.57 -4.28
C ASN A 188 28.70 -7.30 -3.53
N PRO A 189 27.44 -7.29 -3.04
CA PRO A 189 26.92 -6.16 -2.27
C PRO A 189 27.75 -5.96 -0.99
N THR A 190 27.99 -4.70 -0.64
CA THR A 190 28.67 -4.34 0.63
C THR A 190 27.83 -4.75 1.84
N ASP A 191 28.46 -4.83 3.02
CA ASP A 191 27.73 -5.13 4.25
C ASP A 191 26.68 -4.06 4.58
N GLN A 192 26.95 -2.79 4.22
CA GLN A 192 25.97 -1.71 4.37
C GLN A 192 24.77 -1.90 3.43
N GLU A 193 24.98 -2.22 2.15
CA GLU A 193 23.90 -2.51 1.20
C GLU A 193 23.06 -3.70 1.68
N LYS A 194 23.71 -4.81 2.08
CA LYS A 194 23.03 -5.98 2.65
C LYS A 194 22.20 -5.60 3.87
N ASN A 195 22.83 -4.92 4.83
CA ASN A 195 22.18 -4.58 6.10
C ASN A 195 20.98 -3.64 5.92
N VAL A 196 21.06 -2.68 5.00
CA VAL A 196 19.96 -1.73 4.78
C VAL A 196 18.86 -2.34 3.92
N LEU A 197 19.19 -2.90 2.75
CA LEU A 197 18.20 -3.32 1.76
C LEU A 197 17.45 -4.61 2.17
N SER A 198 18.08 -5.53 2.91
CA SER A 198 17.44 -6.77 3.39
C SER A 198 16.34 -6.57 4.43
N ASN A 199 16.26 -5.37 5.02
CA ASN A 199 15.22 -5.05 6.00
C ASN A 199 13.87 -4.64 5.38
N TYR A 200 13.81 -4.50 4.05
CA TYR A 200 12.56 -4.25 3.33
C TYR A 200 11.97 -5.57 2.85
N LYS A 201 10.84 -5.93 3.42
CA LYS A 201 10.13 -7.17 3.09
C LYS A 201 8.99 -6.88 2.13
N TYR A 202 8.77 -7.80 1.22
CA TYR A 202 7.68 -7.72 0.23
C TYR A 202 6.78 -8.94 0.33
N LYS A 203 5.49 -8.75 0.13
CA LYS A 203 4.50 -9.81 0.15
C LYS A 203 3.79 -9.89 -1.20
N GLU A 204 3.67 -11.12 -1.72
CA GLU A 204 2.89 -11.38 -2.92
C GLU A 204 1.40 -11.15 -2.66
N ASN A 205 0.75 -10.48 -3.59
CA ASN A 205 -0.68 -10.28 -3.65
C ASN A 205 -1.18 -10.67 -5.04
N ILE A 206 -2.28 -11.42 -5.07
CA ILE A 206 -2.94 -11.79 -6.32
C ILE A 206 -4.13 -10.86 -6.52
N ALA A 207 -4.07 -10.09 -7.61
CA ALA A 207 -5.13 -9.17 -8.01
C ALA A 207 -5.96 -9.76 -9.14
N TYR A 208 -7.27 -9.76 -8.98
CA TYR A 208 -8.23 -10.13 -10.00
C TYR A 208 -8.97 -8.87 -10.48
N ILE A 209 -8.89 -8.55 -11.76
CA ILE A 209 -9.79 -7.59 -12.40
C ILE A 209 -10.98 -8.37 -12.93
N HIS A 210 -12.18 -8.04 -12.52
CA HIS A 210 -13.38 -8.81 -12.80
C HIS A 210 -14.65 -7.95 -12.79
N ILE A 211 -15.77 -8.55 -13.24
CA ILE A 211 -17.11 -7.95 -13.25
C ILE A 211 -18.08 -8.71 -12.33
N ASP A 212 -17.57 -9.49 -11.39
CA ASP A 212 -18.37 -10.26 -10.44
C ASP A 212 -18.71 -9.44 -9.21
N ASP A 213 -19.96 -9.03 -9.06
CA ASP A 213 -20.45 -8.20 -7.96
C ASP A 213 -20.63 -8.97 -6.63
N GLN A 214 -20.48 -10.30 -6.62
CA GLN A 214 -20.45 -11.09 -5.38
C GLN A 214 -19.28 -10.69 -4.45
N ALA A 215 -18.22 -10.06 -5.00
CA ALA A 215 -17.12 -9.51 -4.23
C ALA A 215 -17.50 -8.25 -3.41
N MET A 216 -18.68 -7.68 -3.66
CA MET A 216 -19.13 -6.43 -3.06
C MET A 216 -20.09 -6.68 -1.88
N PRO A 217 -20.31 -5.68 -1.00
CA PRO A 217 -21.34 -5.74 0.02
C PRO A 217 -22.70 -6.09 -0.58
N LYS A 218 -23.50 -6.89 0.13
CA LYS A 218 -24.85 -7.28 -0.32
C LYS A 218 -25.76 -6.06 -0.50
N ASN A 219 -25.66 -5.10 0.41
CA ASN A 219 -26.41 -3.85 0.32
C ASN A 219 -25.65 -2.85 -0.57
N LYS A 220 -26.19 -2.54 -1.74
CA LYS A 220 -25.60 -1.54 -2.66
C LYS A 220 -25.37 -0.17 -2.03
N LYS A 221 -26.12 0.22 -0.99
CA LYS A 221 -25.89 1.46 -0.24
C LYS A 221 -24.57 1.47 0.52
N ALA A 222 -24.01 0.30 0.81
CA ALA A 222 -22.70 0.15 1.44
C ALA A 222 -21.54 0.11 0.42
N TRP A 223 -21.80 0.11 -0.87
CA TRP A 223 -20.75 0.09 -1.89
C TRP A 223 -19.90 1.36 -1.84
N CYS A 224 -18.61 1.16 -1.78
CA CYS A 224 -17.61 2.21 -1.70
C CYS A 224 -16.51 2.02 -2.75
N SER A 225 -15.65 3.01 -2.88
CA SER A 225 -14.45 2.86 -3.71
C SER A 225 -13.53 1.75 -3.22
N TRP A 226 -13.49 1.52 -1.90
CA TRP A 226 -12.72 0.48 -1.23
C TRP A 226 -13.66 -0.35 -0.35
N ASN A 227 -13.69 -1.67 -0.54
CA ASN A 227 -14.62 -2.55 0.16
C ASN A 227 -13.84 -3.72 0.75
N SER A 228 -13.83 -3.82 2.08
CA SER A 228 -13.25 -4.94 2.79
C SER A 228 -14.34 -5.97 3.08
N SER A 229 -14.10 -7.20 2.65
CA SER A 229 -14.95 -8.35 3.01
C SER A 229 -14.15 -9.36 3.80
N MET A 230 -14.75 -9.95 4.83
CA MET A 230 -14.08 -10.90 5.71
C MET A 230 -15.03 -11.95 6.25
N LYS A 231 -14.47 -13.09 6.65
CA LYS A 231 -15.18 -14.08 7.43
C LYS A 231 -15.19 -13.70 8.91
N LYS A 232 -16.33 -13.89 9.57
CA LYS A 232 -16.52 -13.51 10.98
C LYS A 232 -15.50 -14.15 11.93
N ASP A 233 -15.22 -15.43 11.74
CA ASP A 233 -14.40 -16.24 12.65
C ASP A 233 -12.97 -16.47 12.12
N GLU A 234 -12.66 -15.97 10.90
CA GLU A 234 -11.36 -16.11 10.26
C GLU A 234 -10.87 -14.73 9.79
N ILE A 235 -10.52 -13.84 10.72
CA ILE A 235 -10.17 -12.43 10.44
C ILE A 235 -9.01 -12.30 9.43
N GLU A 236 -8.06 -13.24 9.45
CA GLU A 236 -6.96 -13.29 8.48
C GLU A 236 -7.43 -13.52 7.04
N LYS A 237 -8.62 -14.07 6.84
CA LYS A 237 -9.27 -14.18 5.53
C LYS A 237 -10.05 -12.91 5.22
N ASN A 238 -9.29 -11.87 4.86
CA ASN A 238 -9.78 -10.57 4.45
C ASN A 238 -9.45 -10.33 2.98
N SER A 239 -10.44 -9.94 2.19
CA SER A 239 -10.30 -9.54 0.79
C SER A 239 -10.62 -8.06 0.65
N ILE A 240 -9.89 -7.37 -0.19
CA ILE A 240 -10.15 -5.96 -0.52
C ILE A 240 -10.59 -5.88 -1.97
N THR A 241 -11.77 -5.32 -2.18
CA THR A 241 -12.32 -5.07 -3.52
C THR A 241 -12.42 -3.57 -3.79
N TYR A 242 -11.73 -3.13 -4.82
CA TYR A 242 -11.80 -1.76 -5.32
C TYR A 242 -12.87 -1.69 -6.41
N TRP A 243 -13.85 -0.80 -6.24
CA TRP A 243 -14.81 -0.49 -7.29
C TRP A 243 -14.22 0.58 -8.19
N LEU A 244 -13.70 0.15 -9.34
CA LEU A 244 -12.92 1.01 -10.23
C LEU A 244 -13.75 2.11 -10.89
N ASN A 245 -15.05 1.87 -11.15
CA ASN A 245 -15.93 2.90 -11.69
C ASN A 245 -16.01 4.12 -10.77
N LEU A 246 -16.15 3.91 -9.45
CA LEU A 246 -16.18 5.00 -8.49
C LEU A 246 -14.78 5.54 -8.20
N LEU A 247 -13.77 4.67 -8.09
CA LEU A 247 -12.42 5.07 -7.71
C LEU A 247 -11.70 5.87 -8.80
N GLN A 248 -11.94 5.53 -10.07
CA GLN A 248 -11.28 6.11 -11.23
C GLN A 248 -12.22 6.90 -12.16
N ASN A 249 -13.47 7.12 -11.74
CA ASN A 249 -14.50 7.77 -12.53
C ASN A 249 -14.63 7.17 -13.96
N LEU A 250 -14.71 5.84 -14.04
CA LEU A 250 -14.84 5.16 -15.32
C LEU A 250 -16.25 5.38 -15.89
N LYS A 251 -16.31 5.77 -17.15
CA LYS A 251 -17.57 5.91 -17.90
C LYS A 251 -17.80 4.63 -18.70
N CYS A 252 -18.33 3.62 -18.04
CA CYS A 252 -18.77 2.36 -18.65
C CYS A 252 -19.99 1.82 -17.90
N ASP A 253 -20.82 1.07 -18.57
CA ASP A 253 -22.08 0.55 -18.02
C ASP A 253 -21.83 -0.62 -17.05
N GLU A 254 -20.80 -1.40 -17.30
CA GLU A 254 -20.41 -2.51 -16.43
C GLU A 254 -19.64 -2.04 -15.20
N ASN A 255 -19.92 -2.67 -14.05
CA ASN A 255 -19.13 -2.49 -12.86
C ASN A 255 -17.83 -3.28 -12.96
N ILE A 256 -16.71 -2.61 -12.91
CA ILE A 256 -15.38 -3.21 -12.92
C ILE A 256 -14.79 -3.18 -11.52
N PHE A 257 -14.35 -4.34 -11.05
CA PHE A 257 -13.75 -4.51 -9.73
C PHE A 257 -12.31 -4.97 -9.85
N LEU A 258 -11.51 -4.61 -8.84
CA LEU A 258 -10.22 -5.22 -8.60
C LEU A 258 -10.22 -5.80 -7.19
N THR A 259 -10.13 -7.13 -7.07
CA THR A 259 -10.10 -7.80 -5.77
C THR A 259 -8.70 -8.36 -5.49
N LEU A 260 -8.15 -8.01 -4.33
CA LEU A 260 -6.89 -8.55 -3.82
C LEU A 260 -7.18 -9.76 -2.93
N ASN A 261 -6.47 -10.86 -3.18
CA ASN A 261 -6.46 -12.08 -2.37
C ASN A 261 -7.86 -12.56 -1.98
N PRO A 262 -8.77 -12.80 -2.92
CA PRO A 262 -10.13 -13.24 -2.59
C PRO A 262 -10.09 -14.55 -1.81
N TYR A 263 -10.77 -14.60 -0.65
CA TYR A 263 -11.00 -15.83 0.11
C TYR A 263 -12.19 -16.62 -0.39
N PHE A 264 -12.90 -16.08 -1.36
CA PHE A 264 -14.05 -16.67 -2.06
C PHE A 264 -13.70 -16.91 -3.54
N LYS A 265 -14.48 -17.75 -4.21
CA LYS A 265 -14.30 -18.02 -5.64
C LYS A 265 -14.97 -16.91 -6.45
N ILE A 266 -14.22 -16.24 -7.33
CA ILE A 266 -14.75 -15.37 -8.38
C ILE A 266 -15.14 -16.26 -9.56
N ASP A 267 -16.28 -15.98 -10.20
CA ASP A 267 -16.69 -16.71 -11.40
C ASP A 267 -15.64 -16.51 -12.51
N GLU A 268 -15.04 -17.59 -12.97
CA GLU A 268 -13.95 -17.57 -13.95
C GLU A 268 -14.35 -16.87 -15.26
N ARG A 269 -15.63 -16.96 -15.66
CA ARG A 269 -16.16 -16.29 -16.85
C ARG A 269 -16.23 -14.77 -16.72
N LYS A 270 -16.20 -14.27 -15.49
CA LYS A 270 -16.24 -12.85 -15.15
C LYS A 270 -14.85 -12.26 -14.86
N ILE A 271 -13.78 -13.07 -14.90
CA ILE A 271 -12.41 -12.61 -14.69
C ILE A 271 -11.89 -12.00 -16.00
N LEU A 272 -11.56 -10.73 -15.98
CA LEU A 272 -10.95 -10.01 -17.11
C LEU A 272 -9.43 -10.18 -17.12
N LYS A 273 -8.79 -10.16 -15.94
CA LYS A 273 -7.34 -10.31 -15.82
C LYS A 273 -6.94 -10.75 -14.41
N LYS A 274 -5.92 -11.58 -14.32
CA LYS A 274 -5.24 -11.95 -13.08
C LYS A 274 -3.80 -11.43 -13.13
N VAL A 275 -3.35 -10.76 -12.07
CA VAL A 275 -2.00 -10.18 -11.98
C VAL A 275 -1.42 -10.49 -10.60
N ARG A 276 -0.13 -10.79 -10.56
CA ARG A 276 0.64 -10.90 -9.32
C ARG A 276 1.37 -9.60 -9.08
N PHE A 277 1.30 -9.10 -7.86
CA PHE A 277 2.05 -7.96 -7.38
C PHE A 277 2.78 -8.32 -6.10
N THR A 278 3.91 -7.70 -5.86
CA THR A 278 4.57 -7.70 -4.57
C THR A 278 4.47 -6.30 -3.98
N HIS A 279 4.04 -6.22 -2.72
CA HIS A 279 3.89 -4.95 -2.03
C HIS A 279 4.81 -4.93 -0.80
N PRO A 280 5.52 -3.81 -0.56
CA PRO A 280 6.30 -3.64 0.65
C PRO A 280 5.39 -3.57 1.87
N TYR A 281 5.81 -4.15 2.97
CA TYR A 281 5.21 -3.87 4.27
C TYR A 281 6.26 -3.33 5.24
N PHE A 282 5.82 -2.37 6.05
CA PHE A 282 6.68 -1.60 6.91
C PHE A 282 6.56 -2.09 8.35
N ASP A 283 7.50 -2.93 8.76
CA ASP A 283 7.68 -3.30 10.16
C ASP A 283 8.69 -2.35 10.84
N GLN A 284 8.95 -2.56 12.11
CA GLN A 284 9.89 -1.74 12.87
C GLN A 284 11.30 -1.75 12.26
N SER A 285 11.72 -2.89 11.74
CA SER A 285 13.02 -3.02 11.08
C SER A 285 13.13 -2.11 9.87
N ALA A 286 12.17 -2.16 8.94
CA ALA A 286 12.14 -1.30 7.76
C ALA A 286 12.24 0.18 8.13
N LEU A 287 11.52 0.63 9.18
CA LEU A 287 11.56 2.03 9.60
C LEU A 287 12.89 2.43 10.25
N ASN A 288 13.52 1.55 11.02
CA ASN A 288 14.81 1.82 11.66
C ASN A 288 15.92 2.00 10.62
N PHE A 289 15.81 1.28 9.49
CA PHE A 289 16.77 1.40 8.39
C PHE A 289 16.40 2.45 7.33
N GLN A 290 15.17 3.02 7.36
CA GLN A 290 14.73 3.98 6.34
C GLN A 290 15.62 5.23 6.28
N SER A 291 16.09 5.75 7.41
CA SER A 291 17.00 6.89 7.45
C SER A 291 18.41 6.57 6.91
N GLN A 292 18.77 5.27 6.87
CA GLN A 292 20.08 4.84 6.38
C GLN A 292 20.12 4.67 4.86
N LEU A 293 18.98 4.68 4.16
CA LEU A 293 18.93 4.59 2.69
C LEU A 293 19.69 5.74 2.02
N THR A 294 19.68 6.93 2.62
CA THR A 294 20.43 8.09 2.10
C THR A 294 21.95 7.87 2.15
N ASN A 295 22.44 7.07 3.09
CA ASN A 295 23.85 6.75 3.21
C ASN A 295 24.36 5.78 2.14
N LEU A 296 23.48 5.14 1.39
CA LEU A 296 23.83 4.27 0.27
C LEU A 296 24.08 5.05 -1.04
N GLN A 297 23.60 6.29 -1.11
CA GLN A 297 23.61 7.06 -2.37
C GLN A 297 25.02 7.31 -2.87
N ASN A 298 25.18 7.14 -4.19
CA ASN A 298 26.40 7.42 -4.93
C ASN A 298 27.66 6.68 -4.42
N LYS A 299 27.46 5.62 -3.63
CA LYS A 299 28.55 4.70 -3.29
C LYS A 299 28.74 3.72 -4.44
N ARG A 300 29.99 3.51 -4.87
CA ARG A 300 30.32 2.60 -5.98
C ARG A 300 29.53 2.92 -7.27
N ASN A 301 29.15 4.21 -7.49
CA ASN A 301 28.36 4.67 -8.65
C ASN A 301 26.94 4.09 -8.72
N ILE A 302 26.41 3.53 -7.60
CA ILE A 302 25.04 3.06 -7.48
C ILE A 302 24.21 4.09 -6.72
N LEU A 303 23.03 4.39 -7.24
CA LEU A 303 22.04 5.25 -6.62
C LEU A 303 20.72 4.48 -6.48
N TYR A 304 19.93 4.84 -5.48
CA TYR A 304 18.70 4.15 -5.12
C TYR A 304 17.55 5.13 -5.01
N CYS A 305 16.40 4.78 -5.58
CA CYS A 305 15.16 5.48 -5.35
C CYS A 305 13.99 4.49 -5.39
N GLY A 306 12.86 4.87 -4.81
CA GLY A 306 11.68 4.04 -4.79
C GLY A 306 10.72 4.43 -3.69
N SER A 307 9.52 3.90 -3.74
CA SER A 307 8.46 4.19 -2.77
C SER A 307 8.80 3.74 -1.33
N TYR A 308 9.72 2.80 -1.17
CA TYR A 308 10.18 2.31 0.13
C TYR A 308 11.00 3.34 0.94
N PHE A 309 11.42 4.45 0.33
CA PHE A 309 12.00 5.60 1.02
C PHE A 309 10.96 6.37 1.85
N GLY A 310 9.66 6.16 1.64
CA GLY A 310 8.55 6.80 2.34
C GLY A 310 7.50 5.81 2.81
N TYR A 311 6.25 6.07 2.47
CA TYR A 311 5.10 5.26 2.90
C TYR A 311 4.70 4.16 1.90
N GLY A 312 5.40 4.04 0.78
CA GLY A 312 5.13 3.03 -0.25
C GLY A 312 4.22 3.50 -1.39
N PHE A 313 4.08 4.82 -1.61
CA PHE A 313 3.21 5.39 -2.64
C PHE A 313 3.99 6.09 -3.76
N HIS A 314 3.30 6.44 -4.86
CA HIS A 314 3.91 7.09 -6.02
C HIS A 314 4.64 8.39 -5.67
N GLU A 315 4.07 9.21 -4.80
CA GLU A 315 4.69 10.45 -4.33
C GLU A 315 6.01 10.20 -3.61
N ASP A 316 6.11 9.12 -2.83
CA ASP A 316 7.35 8.75 -2.15
C ASP A 316 8.43 8.35 -3.15
N GLY A 317 8.04 7.66 -4.23
CA GLY A 317 8.95 7.32 -5.32
C GLY A 317 9.52 8.57 -6.00
N ILE A 318 8.68 9.54 -6.34
CA ILE A 318 9.10 10.80 -6.95
C ILE A 318 9.98 11.62 -6.00
N LYS A 319 9.58 11.74 -4.73
CA LYS A 319 10.38 12.45 -3.72
C LYS A 319 11.76 11.83 -3.55
N SER A 320 11.84 10.51 -3.46
CA SER A 320 13.11 9.82 -3.33
C SER A 320 14.02 10.06 -4.55
N SER A 321 13.45 10.12 -5.75
CA SER A 321 14.20 10.42 -6.96
C SER A 321 14.76 11.85 -6.96
N ILE A 322 13.96 12.83 -6.51
CA ILE A 322 14.40 14.23 -6.40
C ILE A 322 15.53 14.36 -5.36
N GLU A 323 15.40 13.72 -4.20
CA GLU A 323 16.45 13.75 -3.16
C GLU A 323 17.72 13.03 -3.62
N MET A 324 17.59 11.92 -4.33
CA MET A 324 18.72 11.18 -4.90
C MET A 324 19.49 12.04 -5.91
N LEU A 325 18.80 12.83 -6.76
CA LEU A 325 19.45 13.70 -7.73
C LEU A 325 20.35 14.78 -7.10
N LYS A 326 20.06 15.21 -5.87
CA LYS A 326 20.95 16.18 -5.16
C LYS A 326 22.32 15.58 -4.89
N THR A 327 22.42 14.27 -4.69
CA THR A 327 23.69 13.57 -4.43
C THR A 327 24.54 13.33 -5.69
N LEU A 328 24.04 13.67 -6.87
CA LEU A 328 24.82 13.59 -8.11
C LEU A 328 25.74 14.79 -8.30
N ASN A 329 25.41 15.92 -7.66
CA ASN A 329 26.13 17.19 -7.82
C ASN A 329 27.17 17.40 -6.71
N ASP A 330 27.18 16.52 -5.73
CA ASP A 330 28.15 16.45 -4.64
C ASP A 330 29.26 15.42 -4.99
#